data_75892797b2ffc149e80cea41108d8af0
#
_entry.id   75892797b2ffc149e80cea41108d8af0
#
_cell.length_a   1.000
_cell.length_b   1.000
_cell.length_c   1.000
_cell.angle_alpha   90.00
_cell.angle_beta   90.00
_cell.angle_gamma   90.00
#
_symmetry.space_group_name_H-M   'P 1'
#
loop_
_entity.id
_entity.type
_entity.pdbx_description
1 polymer ?
#
loop_
_entity_poly.entity_id
_entity_poly.type
_entity_poly.pdbx_seq_one_letter_code
_entity_poly.pdbx_strand_id
1 'polypeptide(L)'
;MSFITKTIYDAAGHTGNTYYITLVEQFTTYAWNFTTAAMVANPARTDMSFVLTEVGTSGRFPVDIPDALPNGHVYDVVIYKRVDASPAVTDPVQDSFVLPKGSIFGF
;
A
#
# COMPACT_ATOMS: atom_id res chain seq x y z
N MET A 1 9.99 7.26 9.53
CA MET A 1 9.16 6.36 10.35
C MET A 1 7.82 6.19 9.67
N SER A 2 7.17 5.08 9.90
CA SER A 2 5.84 4.81 9.37
C SER A 2 4.92 4.32 10.49
N PHE A 3 3.63 4.23 10.21
CA PHE A 3 2.70 3.68 11.18
C PHE A 3 1.80 2.63 10.52
N ILE A 4 1.28 1.71 11.33
CA ILE A 4 0.44 0.62 10.86
C ILE A 4 -1.02 1.06 10.96
N THR A 5 -1.72 1.06 9.82
CA THR A 5 -3.13 1.45 9.76
C THR A 5 -4.07 0.27 9.61
N LYS A 6 -3.56 -0.85 9.09
CA LYS A 6 -4.36 -2.03 8.81
C LYS A 6 -3.48 -3.25 8.75
N THR A 7 -4.05 -4.41 9.04
CA THR A 7 -3.38 -5.70 8.88
C THR A 7 -4.24 -6.60 8.01
N ILE A 8 -3.63 -7.20 7.00
CA ILE A 8 -4.29 -8.26 6.25
C ILE A 8 -4.10 -9.57 6.99
N TYR A 9 -5.18 -10.29 7.18
CA TYR A 9 -5.12 -11.62 7.77
C TYR A 9 -5.42 -12.67 6.74
N ASP A 10 -4.76 -13.79 6.88
CA ASP A 10 -5.15 -14.96 6.14
C ASP A 10 -5.04 -16.20 7.01
N ALA A 11 -6.18 -16.65 7.46
CA ALA A 11 -6.28 -17.90 8.21
C ALA A 11 -6.12 -19.12 7.30
N ALA A 12 -6.20 -18.95 5.99
CA ALA A 12 -6.32 -20.06 5.05
C ALA A 12 -5.13 -20.19 4.09
N GLY A 13 -3.92 -19.79 4.54
CA GLY A 13 -2.72 -20.10 3.76
C GLY A 13 -2.21 -19.00 2.85
N HIS A 14 -2.34 -17.74 3.23
CA HIS A 14 -1.64 -16.66 2.53
C HIS A 14 -0.15 -16.61 2.87
N THR A 15 0.28 -17.35 3.88
CA THR A 15 1.70 -17.54 4.15
C THR A 15 2.40 -17.99 2.88
N GLY A 16 3.49 -17.31 2.54
CA GLY A 16 4.22 -17.59 1.29
C GLY A 16 3.77 -16.75 0.11
N ASN A 17 2.62 -16.09 0.18
CA ASN A 17 2.20 -15.14 -0.86
C ASN A 17 2.91 -13.81 -0.65
N THR A 18 3.01 -13.03 -1.72
CA THR A 18 3.54 -11.67 -1.66
C THR A 18 2.41 -10.68 -1.87
N TYR A 19 2.29 -9.75 -0.93
CA TYR A 19 1.33 -8.66 -1.00
C TYR A 19 2.07 -7.33 -1.04
N TYR A 20 1.50 -6.35 -1.74
CA TYR A 20 2.05 -5.00 -1.77
C TYR A 20 0.93 -3.98 -1.77
N ILE A 21 1.27 -2.76 -1.40
CA ILE A 21 0.31 -1.64 -1.40
C ILE A 21 0.68 -0.61 -2.45
N THR A 22 -0.34 0.12 -2.90
CA THR A 22 -0.18 1.36 -3.64
C THR A 22 -0.95 2.46 -2.91
N LEU A 23 -0.43 3.68 -3.01
CA LEU A 23 -1.02 4.86 -2.37
C LEU A 23 -1.33 5.88 -3.46
N VAL A 24 -2.60 6.00 -3.82
CA VAL A 24 -3.05 6.88 -4.90
C VAL A 24 -3.90 8.00 -4.31
N GLU A 25 -3.58 9.25 -4.60
CA GLU A 25 -4.39 10.38 -4.16
C GLU A 25 -5.76 10.33 -4.84
N GLN A 26 -6.83 10.43 -4.05
CA GLN A 26 -8.19 10.34 -4.58
C GLN A 26 -8.45 11.43 -5.63
N PHE A 27 -9.14 11.03 -6.70
CA PHE A 27 -9.59 11.90 -7.79
C PHE A 27 -8.46 12.52 -8.61
N THR A 28 -7.25 11.99 -8.50
CA THR A 28 -6.11 12.44 -9.30
C THR A 28 -5.38 11.23 -9.89
N THR A 29 -4.35 11.53 -10.71
CA THR A 29 -3.46 10.49 -11.24
C THR A 29 -2.16 10.38 -10.44
N TYR A 30 -2.04 11.14 -9.34
CA TYR A 30 -0.82 11.14 -8.54
C TYR A 30 -0.81 9.97 -7.59
N ALA A 31 0.34 9.32 -7.49
CA ALA A 31 0.55 8.23 -6.57
C ALA A 31 1.92 8.39 -5.89
N TRP A 32 2.06 7.80 -4.72
CA TRP A 32 3.33 7.82 -4.01
C TRP A 32 4.32 6.90 -4.72
N ASN A 33 5.46 7.47 -5.08
CA ASN A 33 6.58 6.72 -5.65
C ASN A 33 7.51 6.32 -4.51
N PHE A 34 7.56 5.03 -4.17
CA PHE A 34 8.37 4.53 -3.07
C PHE A 34 9.86 4.58 -3.38
N THR A 35 10.23 4.61 -4.65
CA THR A 35 11.64 4.68 -5.06
C THR A 35 12.21 6.07 -4.80
N THR A 36 11.45 7.12 -5.12
CA THR A 36 11.90 8.51 -5.00
C THR A 36 11.36 9.22 -3.75
N ALA A 37 10.44 8.58 -3.02
CA ALA A 37 9.77 9.15 -1.86
C ALA A 37 9.08 10.49 -2.18
N ALA A 38 8.28 10.50 -3.23
CA ALA A 38 7.57 11.68 -3.69
C ALA A 38 6.27 11.32 -4.40
N MET A 39 5.32 12.27 -4.43
CA MET A 39 4.11 12.12 -5.22
C MET A 39 4.44 12.39 -6.69
N VAL A 40 4.06 11.48 -7.57
CA VAL A 40 4.36 11.54 -8.99
C VAL A 40 3.11 11.18 -9.78
N ALA A 41 2.91 11.85 -10.91
CA ALA A 41 1.80 11.53 -11.80
C ALA A 41 2.10 10.22 -12.54
N ASN A 42 1.17 9.27 -12.46
CA ASN A 42 1.22 8.00 -13.18
C ASN A 42 2.56 7.27 -13.07
N PRO A 43 3.08 6.99 -11.87
CA PRO A 43 4.34 6.25 -11.76
C PRO A 43 4.17 4.82 -12.28
N ALA A 44 5.30 4.19 -12.65
CA ALA A 44 5.31 2.78 -13.01
C ALA A 44 4.83 1.94 -11.82
N ARG A 45 4.17 0.82 -12.07
CA ARG A 45 3.63 -0.04 -11.01
C ARG A 45 4.72 -0.46 -10.03
N THR A 46 5.92 -0.76 -10.52
CA THR A 46 7.03 -1.17 -9.66
C THR A 46 7.50 -0.05 -8.73
N ASP A 47 7.42 1.21 -9.17
CA ASP A 47 7.83 2.35 -8.35
C ASP A 47 6.77 2.74 -7.32
N MET A 48 5.51 2.49 -7.61
CA MET A 48 4.42 2.85 -6.70
C MET A 48 4.01 1.72 -5.75
N SER A 49 4.73 0.61 -5.76
CA SER A 49 4.42 -0.58 -4.97
C SER A 49 5.37 -0.73 -3.79
N PHE A 50 4.81 -1.07 -2.64
CA PHE A 50 5.60 -1.38 -1.45
C PHE A 50 5.19 -2.74 -0.91
N VAL A 51 6.13 -3.68 -0.90
CA VAL A 51 5.87 -5.05 -0.46
C VAL A 51 5.69 -5.09 1.05
N LEU A 52 4.61 -5.73 1.48
CA LEU A 52 4.31 -5.93 2.89
C LEU A 52 5.12 -7.10 3.43
N THR A 53 5.48 -7.01 4.70
CA THR A 53 6.23 -8.06 5.38
C THR A 53 5.30 -8.86 6.29
N GLU A 54 5.29 -10.18 6.09
CA GLU A 54 4.54 -11.07 6.98
C GLU A 54 5.18 -11.13 8.36
N VAL A 55 4.38 -11.16 9.40
CA VAL A 55 4.85 -11.35 10.77
C VAL A 55 5.07 -12.84 10.99
N GLY A 56 6.33 -13.28 10.88
CA GLY A 56 6.68 -14.70 10.99
C GLY A 56 5.99 -15.53 9.92
N THR A 57 5.24 -16.55 10.34
CA THR A 57 4.42 -17.39 9.47
C THR A 57 2.95 -17.30 9.86
N SER A 58 2.57 -16.18 10.44
CA SER A 58 1.23 -16.01 11.05
C SER A 58 0.12 -15.72 10.04
N GLY A 59 0.46 -15.38 8.80
CA GLY A 59 -0.53 -14.90 7.82
C GLY A 59 -0.93 -13.45 8.03
N ARG A 60 -0.24 -12.71 8.89
CA ARG A 60 -0.51 -11.29 9.15
C ARG A 60 0.47 -10.42 8.39
N PHE A 61 -0.07 -9.45 7.65
CA PHE A 61 0.70 -8.53 6.82
C PHE A 61 0.31 -7.09 7.19
N PRO A 62 1.02 -6.48 8.17
CA PRO A 62 0.72 -5.10 8.57
C PRO A 62 0.95 -4.12 7.42
N VAL A 63 0.06 -3.14 7.30
CA VAL A 63 0.19 -2.09 6.29
C VAL A 63 0.81 -0.87 6.94
N ASP A 64 2.03 -0.53 6.52
CA ASP A 64 2.77 0.64 6.99
C ASP A 64 2.61 1.80 6.03
N ILE A 65 2.26 2.97 6.56
CA ILE A 65 2.12 4.18 5.77
C ILE A 65 3.33 5.08 6.02
N PRO A 66 4.05 5.51 4.96
CA PRO A 66 5.21 6.38 5.14
C PRO A 66 4.83 7.71 5.81
N ASP A 67 5.62 8.14 6.79
CA ASP A 67 5.43 9.44 7.42
C ASP A 67 5.59 10.59 6.42
N ALA A 68 6.41 10.39 5.40
CA ALA A 68 6.69 11.40 4.38
C ALA A 68 5.52 11.60 3.40
N LEU A 69 4.52 10.71 3.40
CA LEU A 69 3.34 10.90 2.56
C LEU A 69 2.67 12.23 2.93
N PRO A 70 2.41 13.13 1.95
CA PRO A 70 1.90 14.46 2.26
C PRO A 70 0.62 14.45 3.08
N ASN A 71 0.55 15.34 4.06
CA ASN A 71 -0.62 15.55 4.88
C ASN A 71 -1.66 16.39 4.14
N GLY A 72 -2.91 16.33 4.61
CA GLY A 72 -3.99 17.17 4.06
C GLY A 72 -4.64 16.60 2.82
N HIS A 73 -4.30 15.37 2.45
CA HIS A 73 -4.84 14.69 1.28
C HIS A 73 -5.51 13.38 1.67
N VAL A 74 -6.36 12.88 0.79
CA VAL A 74 -7.05 11.60 0.97
C VAL A 74 -6.51 10.62 -0.07
N TYR A 75 -6.13 9.44 0.38
CA TYR A 75 -5.50 8.42 -0.46
C TYR A 75 -6.35 7.17 -0.53
N ASP A 76 -6.35 6.54 -1.70
CA ASP A 76 -6.82 5.17 -1.86
C ASP A 76 -5.64 4.25 -1.60
N VAL A 77 -5.73 3.45 -0.55
CA VAL A 77 -4.74 2.42 -0.25
C VAL A 77 -5.28 1.12 -0.79
N VAL A 78 -4.60 0.55 -1.77
CA VAL A 78 -5.01 -0.69 -2.40
C VAL A 78 -3.95 -1.75 -2.15
N ILE A 79 -4.39 -2.91 -1.72
CA ILE A 79 -3.53 -4.04 -1.41
C ILE A 79 -3.72 -5.08 -2.49
N TYR A 80 -2.62 -5.46 -3.14
CA TYR A 80 -2.61 -6.43 -4.24
C TYR A 80 -1.86 -7.68 -3.85
N LYS A 81 -2.29 -8.81 -4.42
CA LYS A 81 -1.52 -10.04 -4.37
C LYS A 81 -0.65 -10.11 -5.62
N ARG A 82 0.67 -10.22 -5.43
CA ARG A 82 1.61 -10.33 -6.55
C ARG A 82 1.54 -11.74 -7.14
N VAL A 83 1.36 -11.82 -8.45
CA VAL A 83 1.27 -13.09 -9.17
C VAL A 83 2.62 -13.48 -9.76
N ASP A 84 3.30 -12.51 -10.39
CA ASP A 84 4.60 -12.74 -11.04
C ASP A 84 5.75 -12.24 -10.15
N ALA A 85 6.96 -12.25 -10.70
CA ALA A 85 8.15 -11.82 -9.97
C ALA A 85 8.17 -10.31 -9.69
N SER A 86 7.35 -9.53 -10.37
CA SER A 86 7.27 -8.08 -10.21
C SER A 86 5.81 -7.63 -10.14
N PRO A 87 5.52 -6.50 -9.46
CA PRO A 87 4.17 -5.94 -9.45
C PRO A 87 3.70 -5.61 -10.86
N ALA A 88 2.43 -5.90 -11.14
CA ALA A 88 1.81 -5.67 -12.43
C ALA A 88 0.40 -5.12 -12.28
N VAL A 89 -0.06 -4.35 -13.28
CA VAL A 89 -1.41 -3.75 -13.23
C VAL A 89 -2.52 -4.81 -13.26
N THR A 90 -2.20 -6.02 -13.65
CA THR A 90 -3.14 -7.15 -13.70
C THR A 90 -3.23 -7.92 -12.39
N ASP A 91 -2.44 -7.56 -11.38
CA ASP A 91 -2.49 -8.25 -10.09
C ASP A 91 -3.87 -8.11 -9.44
N PRO A 92 -4.40 -9.17 -8.83
CA PRO A 92 -5.70 -9.08 -8.17
C PRO A 92 -5.66 -8.21 -6.92
N VAL A 93 -6.73 -7.46 -6.70
CA VAL A 93 -6.91 -6.67 -5.48
C VAL A 93 -7.29 -7.61 -4.35
N GLN A 94 -6.54 -7.52 -3.25
CA GLN A 94 -6.82 -8.29 -2.04
C GLN A 94 -7.73 -7.52 -1.09
N ASP A 95 -7.48 -6.20 -0.95
CA ASP A 95 -8.26 -5.33 -0.08
C ASP A 95 -7.99 -3.89 -0.46
N SER A 96 -8.82 -2.97 0.01
CA SER A 96 -8.61 -1.54 -0.18
C SER A 96 -9.29 -0.75 0.92
N PHE A 97 -8.77 0.45 1.20
CA PHE A 97 -9.41 1.37 2.14
C PHE A 97 -8.99 2.80 1.82
N VAL A 98 -9.74 3.75 2.37
CA VAL A 98 -9.48 5.18 2.21
C VAL A 98 -8.73 5.69 3.42
N LEU A 99 -7.65 6.44 3.18
CA LEU A 99 -6.82 7.02 4.24
C LEU A 99 -6.79 8.54 4.12
N PRO A 100 -7.52 9.28 4.98
CA PRO A 100 -7.35 10.74 5.11
C PRO A 100 -6.16 10.99 6.03
N LYS A 101 -5.04 11.45 5.47
CA LYS A 101 -3.80 11.59 6.23
C LYS A 101 -3.56 13.05 6.64
N GLY A 102 -3.16 13.26 7.90
CA GLY A 102 -2.79 14.56 8.40
C GLY A 102 -3.94 15.57 8.41
N SER A 103 -5.16 15.07 8.57
CA SER A 103 -6.37 15.88 8.57
C SER A 103 -6.87 16.12 9.99
N ILE A 104 -8.06 16.73 10.11
CA ILE A 104 -8.74 16.87 11.39
C ILE A 104 -9.13 15.53 12.01
N PHE A 105 -8.97 14.43 11.29
CA PHE A 105 -9.25 13.08 11.80
C PHE A 105 -8.10 12.50 12.62
N GLY A 106 -7.00 13.21 12.78
CA GLY A 106 -5.96 12.84 13.72
C GLY A 106 -4.86 11.93 13.21
N PHE A 107 -4.70 11.82 11.93
CA PHE A 107 -3.56 11.05 11.39
C PHE A 107 -2.29 11.86 11.31
#